data_d0baf77f925edfe16a9b3a4c4027dc11
#
_entry.id   d0baf77f925edfe16a9b3a4c4027dc11
#
_cell.length_a   1.000
_cell.length_b   1.000
_cell.length_c   1.000
_cell.angle_alpha   90.00
_cell.angle_beta   90.00
_cell.angle_gamma   90.00
#
_symmetry.space_group_name_H-M   'P 1'
#
loop_
_entity.id
_entity.type
_entity.pdbx_description
1 polymer ?
#
loop_
_entity_poly.entity_id
_entity_poly.type
_entity_poly.pdbx_seq_one_letter_code
_entity_poly.pdbx_strand_id
1 'polypeptide(L)'
;MNAGNRSLRTSRGRTRNRLGVDVPRIRHGLYRCPEYNIWRQMKNRCANERAVNYAWYGGRGIRVCERWRTSFVAFVADMGRMPTPKHTIDRYPKSDGDYEPLNCRWATRKEQMRNRAVCRWFDFNGHRMRTWELAKLAGLTRKSMLR
;
A
#
# COMPACT_ATOMS: atom_id res chain seq x y z
N MET A 1 31.01 18.47 51.76
CA MET A 1 30.68 17.17 51.18
C MET A 1 29.38 17.31 50.39
N ASN A 2 29.49 17.47 49.08
CA ASN A 2 28.33 17.70 48.20
C ASN A 2 27.92 16.38 47.54
N ALA A 3 26.81 15.82 47.99
CA ALA A 3 26.19 14.66 47.37
C ALA A 3 25.41 15.12 46.15
N GLY A 4 25.95 14.85 44.98
CA GLY A 4 25.36 15.16 43.68
C GLY A 4 24.08 14.37 43.43
N ASN A 5 22.99 15.08 43.30
CA ASN A 5 21.68 14.58 42.89
C ASN A 5 21.73 14.18 41.42
N ARG A 6 21.98 12.89 41.12
CA ARG A 6 21.82 12.34 39.77
C ARG A 6 20.32 12.14 39.52
N SER A 7 19.73 13.13 38.86
CA SER A 7 18.42 12.99 38.26
C SER A 7 18.39 11.79 37.27
N LEU A 8 17.66 10.74 37.66
CA LEU A 8 17.37 9.61 36.84
C LEU A 8 16.47 10.09 35.69
N ARG A 9 17.02 10.22 34.48
CA ARG A 9 16.26 10.44 33.24
C ARG A 9 15.36 9.24 33.02
N THR A 10 14.10 9.37 33.37
CA THR A 10 13.06 8.40 33.03
C THR A 10 12.97 8.24 31.53
N SER A 11 13.11 7.00 31.10
CA SER A 11 13.13 6.55 29.70
C SER A 11 11.91 7.01 28.92
N ARG A 12 12.11 7.87 27.95
CA ARG A 12 11.16 8.21 26.90
C ARG A 12 10.81 6.95 26.11
N GLY A 13 9.57 6.49 26.15
CA GLY A 13 9.17 5.43 25.24
C GLY A 13 7.92 4.62 25.56
N ARG A 14 7.15 4.99 26.58
CA ARG A 14 5.87 4.32 26.88
C ARG A 14 4.71 5.13 26.34
N THR A 15 3.88 4.52 25.51
CA THR A 15 2.58 5.08 25.10
C THR A 15 1.49 4.36 25.88
N ARG A 16 0.59 5.13 26.51
CA ARG A 16 -0.59 4.58 27.18
C ARG A 16 -1.69 4.35 26.16
N ASN A 17 -2.34 3.18 26.23
CA ASN A 17 -3.56 2.92 25.47
C ASN A 17 -4.74 3.70 26.09
N ARG A 18 -5.93 3.62 25.46
CA ARG A 18 -7.16 4.25 25.97
C ARG A 18 -7.56 3.83 27.39
N LEU A 19 -7.02 2.73 27.89
CA LEU A 19 -7.29 2.17 29.22
C LEU A 19 -6.19 2.57 30.24
N GLY A 20 -5.26 3.46 29.87
CA GLY A 20 -4.19 3.91 30.73
C GLY A 20 -3.05 2.90 30.95
N VAL A 21 -3.08 1.75 30.28
CA VAL A 21 -2.07 0.70 30.41
C VAL A 21 -0.87 1.04 29.54
N ASP A 22 0.32 0.97 30.14
CA ASP A 22 1.59 1.13 29.41
C ASP A 22 1.80 -0.03 28.44
N VAL A 23 1.70 0.25 27.14
CA VAL A 23 2.03 -0.73 26.11
C VAL A 23 3.46 -0.49 25.61
N PRO A 24 4.30 -1.53 25.55
CA PRO A 24 5.65 -1.37 25.03
C PRO A 24 5.57 -0.96 23.56
N ARG A 25 6.25 0.13 23.23
CA ARG A 25 6.39 0.55 21.82
C ARG A 25 7.35 -0.40 21.13
N ILE A 26 6.82 -1.41 20.46
CA ILE A 26 7.63 -2.35 19.68
C ILE A 26 8.32 -1.57 18.57
N ARG A 27 9.58 -1.23 18.78
CA ARG A 27 10.44 -0.64 17.76
C ARG A 27 11.08 -1.77 16.96
N HIS A 28 10.41 -2.19 15.86
CA HIS A 28 10.94 -3.24 14.98
C HIS A 28 12.16 -2.80 14.13
N GLY A 29 12.72 -1.60 14.35
CA GLY A 29 13.88 -1.08 13.62
C GLY A 29 13.66 -0.81 12.11
N LEU A 30 12.54 -1.24 11.56
CA LEU A 30 12.22 -1.17 10.12
C LEU A 30 11.55 0.15 9.68
N TYR A 31 11.41 1.12 10.58
CA TYR A 31 10.73 2.41 10.25
C TYR A 31 11.47 3.28 9.21
N ARG A 32 12.73 2.95 8.91
CA ARG A 32 13.54 3.65 7.88
C ARG A 32 13.49 2.97 6.51
N CYS A 33 12.90 1.78 6.39
CA CYS A 33 12.83 1.12 5.09
C CYS A 33 11.71 1.72 4.20
N PRO A 34 11.88 1.67 2.87
CA PRO A 34 10.88 2.20 1.92
C PRO A 34 9.50 1.57 2.10
N GLU A 35 9.43 0.28 2.39
CA GLU A 35 8.19 -0.46 2.60
C GLU A 35 7.37 0.10 3.78
N TYR A 36 8.05 0.59 4.84
CA TYR A 36 7.37 1.20 5.97
C TYR A 36 6.65 2.49 5.59
N ASN A 37 7.29 3.32 4.76
CA ASN A 37 6.68 4.53 4.26
C ASN A 37 5.47 4.23 3.37
N ILE A 38 5.58 3.21 2.50
CA ILE A 38 4.49 2.76 1.63
C ILE A 38 3.31 2.24 2.48
N TRP A 39 3.58 1.41 3.48
CA TRP A 39 2.57 0.90 4.41
C TRP A 39 1.87 2.02 5.19
N ARG A 40 2.61 3.00 5.69
CA ARG A 40 2.06 4.16 6.38
C ARG A 40 1.17 5.00 5.48
N GLN A 41 1.63 5.28 4.25
CA GLN A 41 0.86 6.04 3.27
C GLN A 41 -0.40 5.29 2.82
N MET A 42 -0.33 3.97 2.61
CA MET A 42 -1.47 3.12 2.32
C MET A 42 -2.55 3.24 3.40
N LYS A 43 -2.17 3.12 4.67
CA LYS A 43 -3.11 3.29 5.79
C LYS A 43 -3.68 4.70 5.86
N ASN A 44 -2.84 5.72 5.69
CA ASN A 44 -3.26 7.11 5.75
C ASN A 44 -4.33 7.44 4.70
N ARG A 45 -4.13 7.04 3.45
CA ARG A 45 -5.10 7.33 2.38
C ARG A 45 -6.42 6.55 2.49
N CYS A 46 -6.46 5.45 3.24
CA CYS A 46 -7.67 4.66 3.46
C CYS A 46 -8.44 5.06 4.72
N ALA A 47 -7.79 5.64 5.74
CA ALA A 47 -8.38 5.86 7.05
C ALA A 47 -8.43 7.33 7.48
N ASN A 48 -7.63 8.21 6.87
CA ASN A 48 -7.56 9.62 7.26
C ASN A 48 -8.35 10.49 6.27
N GLU A 49 -9.52 10.96 6.66
CA GLU A 49 -10.39 11.81 5.85
C GLU A 49 -9.74 13.12 5.41
N ARG A 50 -8.74 13.60 6.15
CA ARG A 50 -7.97 14.81 5.82
C ARG A 50 -6.82 14.55 4.84
N ALA A 51 -6.55 13.29 4.47
CA ALA A 51 -5.51 12.98 3.51
C ALA A 51 -5.94 13.42 2.10
N VAL A 52 -5.02 14.10 1.38
CA VAL A 52 -5.26 14.62 0.01
C VAL A 52 -5.86 13.57 -0.93
N ASN A 53 -5.49 12.32 -0.75
CA ASN A 53 -5.93 11.23 -1.62
C ASN A 53 -7.11 10.42 -1.04
N TYR A 54 -7.68 10.81 0.12
CA TYR A 54 -8.73 10.05 0.78
C TYR A 54 -9.94 9.80 -0.13
N ALA A 55 -10.39 10.83 -0.86
CA ALA A 55 -11.53 10.74 -1.78
C ALA A 55 -11.39 9.64 -2.83
N TRP A 56 -10.16 9.27 -3.19
CA TRP A 56 -9.86 8.23 -4.19
C TRP A 56 -9.66 6.83 -3.60
N TYR A 57 -9.58 6.72 -2.26
CA TYR A 57 -9.34 5.47 -1.53
C TYR A 57 -10.38 5.23 -0.44
N GLY A 58 -10.19 5.73 0.75
CA GLY A 58 -11.12 5.56 1.88
C GLY A 58 -12.50 6.11 1.58
N GLY A 59 -12.60 7.26 0.91
CA GLY A 59 -13.86 7.86 0.47
C GLY A 59 -14.64 7.03 -0.56
N ARG A 60 -13.97 6.08 -1.23
CA ARG A 60 -14.60 5.08 -2.11
C ARG A 60 -14.86 3.74 -1.43
N GLY A 61 -14.65 3.65 -0.11
CA GLY A 61 -14.84 2.44 0.66
C GLY A 61 -13.64 1.47 0.65
N ILE A 62 -12.51 1.83 0.02
CA ILE A 62 -11.31 1.00 -0.03
C ILE A 62 -10.64 0.98 1.33
N ARG A 63 -10.37 -0.21 1.85
CA ARG A 63 -9.82 -0.44 3.19
C ARG A 63 -8.48 -1.16 3.12
N VAL A 64 -7.83 -1.21 4.28
CA VAL A 64 -6.66 -2.06 4.51
C VAL A 64 -7.10 -3.19 5.41
N CYS A 65 -6.81 -4.44 5.06
CA CYS A 65 -7.17 -5.60 5.85
C CYS A 65 -6.62 -5.46 7.29
N GLU A 66 -7.31 -6.04 8.25
CA GLU A 66 -6.99 -5.91 9.67
C GLU A 66 -5.55 -6.33 9.98
N ARG A 67 -5.09 -7.41 9.37
CA ARG A 67 -3.74 -7.96 9.52
C ARG A 67 -2.66 -6.91 9.18
N TRP A 68 -2.84 -6.16 8.09
CA TRP A 68 -1.88 -5.12 7.68
C TRP A 68 -2.14 -3.78 8.37
N ARG A 69 -3.37 -3.53 8.78
CA ARG A 69 -3.72 -2.32 9.51
C ARG A 69 -2.99 -2.22 10.83
N THR A 70 -2.84 -3.35 11.52
CA THR A 70 -2.27 -3.45 12.88
C THR A 70 -0.79 -3.79 12.89
N SER A 71 -0.26 -4.51 11.88
CA SER A 71 1.10 -5.03 11.90
C SER A 71 1.86 -4.75 10.60
N PHE A 72 2.93 -3.96 10.70
CA PHE A 72 3.89 -3.78 9.61
C PHE A 72 4.67 -5.06 9.30
N VAL A 73 4.98 -5.85 10.33
CA VAL A 73 5.68 -7.12 10.17
C VAL A 73 4.86 -8.09 9.33
N ALA A 74 3.54 -8.17 9.60
CA ALA A 74 2.63 -8.97 8.80
C ALA A 74 2.54 -8.49 7.34
N PHE A 75 2.51 -7.17 7.12
CA PHE A 75 2.56 -6.60 5.78
C PHE A 75 3.82 -7.01 5.01
N VAL A 76 5.00 -6.94 5.65
CA VAL A 76 6.26 -7.36 5.00
C VAL A 76 6.34 -8.88 4.81
N ALA A 77 5.78 -9.66 5.73
CA ALA A 77 5.74 -11.12 5.60
C ALA A 77 4.92 -11.56 4.37
N ASP A 78 3.80 -10.89 4.12
CA ASP A 78 2.90 -11.22 3.01
C ASP A 78 3.38 -10.64 1.66
N MET A 79 3.91 -9.41 1.66
CA MET A 79 4.33 -8.71 0.44
C MET A 79 5.78 -8.96 0.03
N GLY A 80 6.62 -9.41 0.96
CA GLY A 80 8.06 -9.45 0.77
C GLY A 80 8.69 -8.06 0.67
N ARG A 81 10.00 -8.04 0.40
CA ARG A 81 10.74 -6.81 0.14
C ARG A 81 10.38 -6.21 -1.21
N MET A 82 10.40 -4.90 -1.29
CA MET A 82 10.23 -4.17 -2.54
C MET A 82 11.39 -4.49 -3.50
N PRO A 83 11.12 -5.03 -4.71
CA PRO A 83 12.18 -5.52 -5.60
C PRO A 83 13.18 -4.44 -6.04
N THR A 84 12.69 -3.24 -6.35
CA THR A 84 13.51 -2.06 -6.68
C THR A 84 12.82 -0.77 -6.25
N PRO A 85 13.53 0.37 -6.14
CA PRO A 85 12.93 1.67 -5.82
C PRO A 85 11.87 2.17 -6.83
N LYS A 86 11.76 1.53 -8.00
CA LYS A 86 10.75 1.85 -9.02
C LYS A 86 9.41 1.14 -8.78
N HIS A 87 9.34 0.21 -7.82
CA HIS A 87 8.12 -0.49 -7.46
C HIS A 87 7.34 0.28 -6.39
N THR A 88 6.04 0.17 -6.46
CA THR A 88 5.13 0.62 -5.41
C THR A 88 4.02 -0.40 -5.25
N ILE A 89 3.23 -0.30 -4.19
CA ILE A 89 2.10 -1.21 -3.98
C ILE A 89 1.00 -0.94 -5.02
N ASP A 90 0.55 -1.98 -5.68
CA ASP A 90 -0.52 -2.01 -6.66
C ASP A 90 -1.61 -2.98 -6.22
N ARG A 91 -2.87 -2.58 -6.31
CA ARG A 91 -4.01 -3.48 -6.08
C ARG A 91 -4.32 -4.22 -7.37
N TYR A 92 -4.05 -5.51 -7.35
CA TYR A 92 -4.21 -6.42 -8.48
C TYR A 92 -4.66 -7.80 -7.97
N PRO A 93 -5.66 -8.44 -8.60
CA PRO A 93 -6.27 -8.10 -9.88
C PRO A 93 -7.35 -7.00 -9.82
N LYS A 94 -7.91 -6.70 -8.64
CA LYS A 94 -9.01 -5.74 -8.47
C LYS A 94 -8.50 -4.37 -8.05
N SER A 95 -8.43 -3.42 -8.99
CA SER A 95 -7.93 -2.07 -8.73
C SER A 95 -8.83 -1.23 -7.80
N ASP A 96 -10.08 -1.62 -7.63
CA ASP A 96 -11.09 -1.04 -6.74
C ASP A 96 -11.29 -1.85 -5.44
N GLY A 97 -10.67 -3.02 -5.33
CA GLY A 97 -10.70 -3.85 -4.12
C GLY A 97 -9.82 -3.31 -2.99
N ASP A 98 -9.86 -3.99 -1.85
CA ASP A 98 -9.11 -3.65 -0.65
C ASP A 98 -7.61 -3.95 -0.75
N TYR A 99 -6.84 -3.40 0.18
CA TYR A 99 -5.45 -3.75 0.38
C TYR A 99 -5.37 -4.99 1.25
N GLU A 100 -5.08 -6.11 0.61
CA GLU A 100 -4.99 -7.43 1.24
C GLU A 100 -3.99 -8.32 0.47
N PRO A 101 -3.48 -9.42 1.06
CA PRO A 101 -2.46 -10.27 0.43
C PRO A 101 -2.84 -10.79 -0.95
N LEU A 102 -4.11 -11.17 -1.15
CA LEU A 102 -4.61 -11.73 -2.43
C LEU A 102 -4.91 -10.66 -3.49
N ASN A 103 -4.90 -9.39 -3.11
CA ASN A 103 -5.22 -8.27 -4.00
C ASN A 103 -4.11 -7.21 -4.05
N CYS A 104 -2.88 -7.54 -3.65
CA CYS A 104 -1.77 -6.60 -3.71
C CYS A 104 -0.51 -7.25 -4.26
N ARG A 105 0.28 -6.44 -4.95
CA ARG A 105 1.61 -6.81 -5.45
C ARG A 105 2.55 -5.61 -5.50
N TRP A 106 3.83 -5.87 -5.58
CA TRP A 106 4.79 -4.86 -6.00
C TRP A 106 4.72 -4.69 -7.52
N ALA A 107 4.56 -3.47 -7.99
CA ALA A 107 4.48 -3.19 -9.41
C ALA A 107 5.16 -1.88 -9.78
N THR A 108 5.78 -1.85 -10.94
CA THR A 108 6.31 -0.63 -11.55
C THR A 108 5.16 0.26 -12.07
N ARG A 109 5.45 1.54 -12.29
CA ARG A 109 4.45 2.46 -12.85
C ARG A 109 3.87 1.96 -14.19
N LYS A 110 4.70 1.30 -15.02
CA LYS A 110 4.27 0.73 -16.31
C LYS A 110 3.24 -0.38 -16.12
N GLU A 111 3.46 -1.27 -15.15
CA GLU A 111 2.52 -2.35 -14.81
C GLU A 111 1.23 -1.81 -14.22
N GLN A 112 1.31 -0.84 -13.31
CA GLN A 112 0.13 -0.19 -12.73
C GLN A 112 -0.72 0.52 -13.79
N MET A 113 -0.10 1.19 -14.76
CA MET A 113 -0.83 1.81 -15.87
C MET A 113 -1.62 0.78 -16.70
N ARG A 114 -1.14 -0.45 -16.81
CA ARG A 114 -1.87 -1.53 -17.47
C ARG A 114 -3.06 -2.04 -16.64
N ASN A 115 -2.99 -1.90 -15.31
CA ASN A 115 -4.03 -2.32 -14.38
C ASN A 115 -5.12 -1.25 -14.14
N ARG A 116 -4.97 -0.04 -14.65
CA ARG A 116 -5.97 1.02 -14.44
C ARG A 116 -7.31 0.67 -15.07
N ALA A 117 -8.41 1.05 -14.38
CA ALA A 117 -9.79 0.92 -14.86
C ALA A 117 -10.07 1.63 -16.20
N VAL A 118 -9.17 2.56 -16.61
CA VAL A 118 -9.22 3.24 -17.92
C VAL A 118 -8.87 2.30 -19.10
N CYS A 119 -8.32 1.12 -18.84
CA CYS A 119 -8.11 0.12 -19.88
C CYS A 119 -9.46 -0.41 -20.35
N ARG A 120 -9.89 -0.04 -21.55
CA ARG A 120 -11.09 -0.60 -22.17
C ARG A 120 -10.92 -2.10 -22.35
N TRP A 121 -11.97 -2.84 -21.99
CA TRP A 121 -12.07 -4.26 -22.24
C TRP A 121 -12.87 -4.48 -23.52
N PHE A 122 -12.49 -5.47 -24.27
CA PHE A 122 -13.16 -5.90 -25.49
C PHE A 122 -13.39 -7.40 -25.43
N ASP A 123 -14.54 -7.83 -25.89
CA ASP A 123 -14.82 -9.25 -26.11
C ASP A 123 -14.42 -9.58 -27.56
N PHE A 124 -13.45 -10.46 -27.71
CA PHE A 124 -12.95 -10.91 -28.99
C PHE A 124 -12.88 -12.45 -29.01
N ASN A 125 -13.61 -13.07 -29.91
CA ASN A 125 -13.72 -14.53 -30.05
C ASN A 125 -14.04 -15.26 -28.72
N GLY A 126 -14.97 -14.69 -27.93
CA GLY A 126 -15.36 -15.26 -26.63
C GLY A 126 -14.37 -15.02 -25.49
N HIS A 127 -13.28 -14.31 -25.73
CA HIS A 127 -12.29 -13.95 -24.72
C HIS A 127 -12.33 -12.47 -24.41
N ARG A 128 -12.44 -12.13 -23.10
CA ARG A 128 -12.38 -10.76 -22.63
C ARG A 128 -10.94 -10.28 -22.56
N MET A 129 -10.57 -9.36 -23.45
CA MET A 129 -9.20 -8.86 -23.62
C MET A 129 -9.09 -7.36 -23.39
N ARG A 130 -7.93 -6.90 -22.96
CA ARG A 130 -7.63 -5.46 -22.85
C ARG A 130 -7.17 -4.90 -24.18
N THR A 131 -7.38 -3.61 -24.42
CA THR A 131 -6.96 -2.92 -25.65
C THR A 131 -5.52 -3.23 -26.07
N TRP A 132 -4.59 -3.35 -25.13
CA TRP A 132 -3.19 -3.60 -25.45
C TRP A 132 -2.93 -5.06 -25.86
N GLU A 133 -3.70 -6.02 -25.35
CA GLU A 133 -3.63 -7.44 -25.70
C GLU A 133 -4.14 -7.65 -27.12
N LEU A 134 -5.30 -7.01 -27.40
CA LEU A 134 -5.88 -7.03 -28.73
C LEU A 134 -4.96 -6.34 -29.76
N ALA A 135 -4.35 -5.20 -29.40
CA ALA A 135 -3.39 -4.51 -30.25
C ALA A 135 -2.18 -5.39 -30.56
N LYS A 136 -1.67 -6.14 -29.57
CA LYS A 136 -0.54 -7.07 -29.77
C LYS A 136 -0.90 -8.21 -30.70
N LEU A 137 -2.10 -8.78 -30.57
CA LEU A 137 -2.62 -9.83 -31.48
C LEU A 137 -2.77 -9.33 -32.91
N ALA A 138 -3.26 -8.10 -33.07
CA ALA A 138 -3.46 -7.49 -34.37
C ALA A 138 -2.20 -6.87 -34.98
N GLY A 139 -1.04 -6.98 -34.32
CA GLY A 139 0.21 -6.34 -34.81
C GLY A 139 0.15 -4.81 -34.82
N LEU A 140 -0.79 -4.21 -34.10
CA LEU A 140 -1.07 -2.77 -34.09
C LEU A 140 -0.54 -2.09 -32.82
N THR A 141 -0.33 -0.78 -32.90
CA THR A 141 -0.07 0.03 -31.70
C THR A 141 -1.39 0.32 -31.00
N ARG A 142 -1.35 0.48 -29.66
CA ARG A 142 -2.52 0.92 -28.87
C ARG A 142 -3.14 2.22 -29.40
N LYS A 143 -2.32 3.13 -29.92
CA LYS A 143 -2.77 4.41 -30.49
C LYS A 143 -3.59 4.22 -31.78
N SER A 144 -3.23 3.24 -32.61
CA SER A 144 -3.94 2.93 -33.86
C SER A 144 -5.31 2.31 -33.59
N MET A 145 -5.50 1.60 -32.47
CA MET A 145 -6.79 0.98 -32.15
C MET A 145 -7.80 1.92 -31.47
N LEU A 146 -7.38 3.11 -31.06
CA LEU A 146 -8.24 4.11 -30.38
C LEU A 146 -8.66 5.24 -31.32
N ARG A 147 -8.32 5.16 -32.59
CA ARG A 147 -8.81 6.02 -33.67
C ARG A 147 -9.99 5.37 -34.38
#